data_735ab6dbca875f493a2ebd8c953165bc
#
_entry.id   735ab6dbca875f493a2ebd8c953165bc
#
_cell.length_a   1.000
_cell.length_b   1.000
_cell.length_c   1.000
_cell.angle_alpha   90.00
_cell.angle_beta   90.00
_cell.angle_gamma   90.00
#
_symmetry.space_group_name_H-M   'P 1'
#
loop_
_entity.id
_entity.type
_entity.pdbx_description
1 polymer ?
#
loop_
_entity_poly.entity_id
_entity_poly.type
_entity_poly.pdbx_seq_one_letter_code
_entity_poly.pdbx_strand_id
1 'polypeptide(L)'
;MKYLVCALLLAVAGPACAQTPSLSATCVRSANLLACVDPLGNAYSVATAGGTTYLRGFEVIGKRYWAQTNSRYGQLTFFTGLASDGEAWVGYTRRVGWTTINRFSSSGGTSAKFTCSRITGC
;
A
#
# COMPACT_ATOMS: atom_id res chain seq x y z
N MET A 1 30.63 -45.95 44.32
CA MET A 1 29.76 -45.74 43.17
C MET A 1 29.25 -44.30 43.23
N LYS A 2 29.74 -43.47 42.38
CA LYS A 2 29.27 -42.08 42.27
C LYS A 2 28.44 -41.95 41.00
N TYR A 3 27.14 -41.75 41.17
CA TYR A 3 26.24 -41.50 40.07
C TYR A 3 26.31 -39.99 39.75
N LEU A 4 26.90 -39.66 38.62
CA LEU A 4 26.84 -38.33 38.02
C LEU A 4 25.48 -38.16 37.35
N VAL A 5 24.61 -37.38 37.94
CA VAL A 5 23.35 -36.94 37.31
C VAL A 5 23.68 -35.74 36.44
N CYS A 6 23.83 -35.96 35.16
CA CYS A 6 23.86 -34.88 34.17
C CYS A 6 22.43 -34.34 34.01
N ALA A 7 22.16 -33.19 34.63
CA ALA A 7 20.93 -32.44 34.37
C ALA A 7 21.03 -31.81 32.98
N LEU A 8 20.29 -32.36 32.00
CA LEU A 8 20.12 -31.79 30.69
C LEU A 8 19.18 -30.59 30.80
N LEU A 9 19.74 -29.39 30.80
CA LEU A 9 18.98 -28.15 30.62
C LEU A 9 18.58 -28.03 29.13
N LEU A 10 17.39 -28.44 28.82
CA LEU A 10 16.73 -28.13 27.54
C LEU A 10 16.40 -26.64 27.52
N ALA A 11 17.26 -25.85 26.88
CA ALA A 11 16.94 -24.47 26.53
C ALA A 11 15.86 -24.50 25.44
N VAL A 12 14.64 -24.19 25.82
CA VAL A 12 13.54 -23.95 24.89
C VAL A 12 13.81 -22.58 24.25
N ALA A 13 14.48 -22.59 23.10
CA ALA A 13 14.58 -21.41 22.26
C ALA A 13 13.19 -21.19 21.62
N GLY A 14 12.38 -20.33 22.24
CA GLY A 14 11.15 -19.84 21.60
C GLY A 14 11.46 -19.10 20.32
N PRO A 15 10.58 -19.15 19.30
CA PRO A 15 10.76 -18.36 18.08
C PRO A 15 10.72 -16.88 18.47
N ALA A 16 11.85 -16.21 18.35
CA ALA A 16 11.90 -14.77 18.44
C ALA A 16 11.19 -14.22 17.21
N CYS A 17 9.92 -13.81 17.36
CA CYS A 17 9.25 -12.99 16.38
C CYS A 17 9.97 -11.64 16.32
N ALA A 18 10.87 -11.49 15.35
CA ALA A 18 11.45 -10.20 15.04
C ALA A 18 10.30 -9.31 14.54
N GLN A 19 9.73 -8.51 15.42
CA GLN A 19 8.83 -7.43 15.03
C GLN A 19 9.70 -6.41 14.30
N THR A 20 9.55 -6.33 12.97
CA THR A 20 10.07 -5.20 12.22
C THR A 20 9.40 -3.95 12.79
N PRO A 21 10.15 -2.94 13.23
CA PRO A 21 9.55 -1.71 13.70
C PRO A 21 8.71 -1.14 12.57
N SER A 22 7.41 -1.02 12.79
CA SER A 22 6.53 -0.35 11.84
C SER A 22 6.91 1.12 11.82
N LEU A 23 7.53 1.58 10.73
CA LEU A 23 7.83 2.99 10.52
C LEU A 23 6.51 3.71 10.27
N SER A 24 5.93 4.27 11.32
CA SER A 24 4.66 4.99 11.25
C SER A 24 4.85 6.35 10.60
N ALA A 25 4.03 6.67 9.61
CA ALA A 25 3.97 7.99 9.03
C ALA A 25 3.29 8.98 10.00
N THR A 26 3.75 10.22 9.99
CA THR A 26 3.10 11.33 10.67
C THR A 26 2.18 12.05 9.70
N CYS A 27 0.91 12.19 10.05
CA CYS A 27 -0.10 12.78 9.18
C CYS A 27 -0.73 14.02 9.79
N VAL A 28 -1.02 15.02 8.95
CA VAL A 28 -1.79 16.22 9.25
C VAL A 28 -3.04 16.23 8.39
N ARG A 29 -4.17 16.48 9.00
CA ARG A 29 -5.46 16.58 8.31
C ARG A 29 -6.00 18.00 8.38
N SER A 30 -6.46 18.52 7.26
CA SER A 30 -7.23 19.75 7.17
C SER A 30 -8.35 19.59 6.16
N ALA A 31 -9.59 19.99 6.51
CA ALA A 31 -10.76 19.91 5.61
C ALA A 31 -10.80 18.60 4.80
N ASN A 32 -10.54 18.70 3.50
CA ASN A 32 -10.55 17.58 2.54
C ASN A 32 -9.13 17.08 2.15
N LEU A 33 -8.09 17.53 2.85
CA LEU A 33 -6.70 17.18 2.59
C LEU A 33 -6.12 16.36 3.76
N LEU A 34 -5.45 15.27 3.42
CA LEU A 34 -4.59 14.50 4.32
C LEU A 34 -3.17 14.51 3.77
N ALA A 35 -2.20 14.95 4.55
CA ALA A 35 -0.79 14.94 4.17
C ALA A 35 0.03 14.17 5.20
N CYS A 36 0.85 13.25 4.74
CA CYS A 36 1.66 12.36 5.57
C CYS A 36 3.13 12.38 5.14
N VAL A 37 4.02 12.25 6.11
CA VAL A 37 5.45 12.05 5.88
C VAL A 37 5.90 10.86 6.72
N ASP A 38 6.61 9.92 6.11
CA ASP A 38 7.18 8.78 6.82
C ASP A 38 8.59 9.11 7.37
N PRO A 39 9.16 8.28 8.24
CA PRO A 39 10.50 8.50 8.80
C PRO A 39 11.64 8.48 7.76
N LEU A 40 11.42 7.92 6.58
CA LEU A 40 12.38 7.93 5.47
C LEU A 40 12.32 9.23 4.66
N GLY A 41 11.31 10.09 4.90
CA GLY A 41 11.10 11.33 4.19
C GLY A 41 10.20 11.20 2.96
N ASN A 42 9.61 10.04 2.70
CA ASN A 42 8.57 9.90 1.68
C ASN A 42 7.32 10.69 2.10
N ALA A 43 6.75 11.43 1.18
CA ALA A 43 5.60 12.28 1.45
C ALA A 43 4.41 11.86 0.60
N TYR A 44 3.23 11.89 1.19
CA TYR A 44 1.99 11.50 0.54
C TYR A 44 0.90 12.51 0.86
N SER A 45 0.08 12.84 -0.10
CA SER A 45 -1.12 13.64 0.13
C SER A 45 -2.32 13.09 -0.61
N VAL A 46 -3.48 13.18 0.04
CA VAL A 46 -4.77 12.78 -0.51
C VAL A 46 -5.75 13.93 -0.33
N ALA A 47 -6.33 14.39 -1.42
CA ALA A 47 -7.38 15.39 -1.41
C ALA A 47 -8.59 14.87 -2.17
N THR A 48 -9.79 15.20 -1.69
CA THR A 48 -11.04 14.81 -2.33
C THR A 48 -11.85 16.04 -2.70
N ALA A 49 -12.31 16.09 -3.94
CA ALA A 49 -13.19 17.14 -4.44
C ALA A 49 -14.25 16.52 -5.35
N GLY A 50 -15.52 16.62 -4.97
CA GLY A 50 -16.61 15.96 -5.67
C GLY A 50 -16.43 14.43 -5.66
N GLY A 51 -16.60 13.78 -6.80
CA GLY A 51 -16.38 12.33 -6.97
C GLY A 51 -14.94 11.95 -7.31
N THR A 52 -13.99 12.89 -7.18
CA THR A 52 -12.59 12.70 -7.57
C THR A 52 -11.68 12.78 -6.36
N THR A 53 -10.76 11.81 -6.26
CA THR A 53 -9.68 11.79 -5.26
C THR A 53 -8.36 12.02 -5.97
N TYR A 54 -7.60 13.00 -5.46
CA TYR A 54 -6.29 13.38 -5.95
C TYR A 54 -5.24 12.89 -4.98
N LEU A 55 -4.32 12.04 -5.47
CA LEU A 55 -3.20 11.52 -4.69
C LEU A 55 -1.91 12.07 -5.27
N ARG A 56 -1.00 12.46 -4.42
CA ARG A 56 0.36 12.88 -4.78
C ARG A 56 1.35 12.23 -3.85
N GLY A 57 2.52 11.93 -4.36
CA GLY A 57 3.59 11.37 -3.56
C GLY A 57 4.96 11.83 -4.00
N PHE A 58 5.87 11.75 -3.06
CA PHE A 58 7.29 11.91 -3.28
C PHE A 58 8.02 10.73 -2.63
N GLU A 59 8.85 10.05 -3.41
CA GLU A 59 9.70 8.95 -2.97
C GLU A 59 11.15 9.44 -2.89
N VAL A 60 11.77 9.32 -1.72
CA VAL A 60 13.16 9.75 -1.49
C VAL A 60 14.13 8.93 -2.33
N ILE A 61 13.91 7.61 -2.41
CA ILE A 61 14.67 6.72 -3.27
C ILE A 61 14.31 7.03 -4.73
N GLY A 62 15.30 7.46 -5.51
CA GLY A 62 15.10 7.87 -6.89
C GLY A 62 14.56 9.27 -7.08
N LYS A 63 14.27 10.03 -6.01
CA LYS A 63 13.72 11.40 -6.05
C LYS A 63 12.52 11.51 -6.99
N ARG A 64 11.59 10.59 -6.86
CA ARG A 64 10.47 10.41 -7.76
C ARG A 64 9.23 11.10 -7.23
N TYR A 65 8.68 12.02 -8.00
CA TYR A 65 7.35 12.59 -7.76
C TYR A 65 6.33 11.83 -8.59
N TRP A 66 5.14 11.66 -8.04
CA TRP A 66 4.03 11.07 -8.77
C TRP A 66 2.69 11.71 -8.38
N ALA A 67 1.74 11.64 -9.28
CA ALA A 67 0.37 12.06 -9.05
C ALA A 67 -0.59 11.03 -9.64
N GLN A 68 -1.67 10.77 -8.92
CA GLN A 68 -2.74 9.87 -9.36
C GLN A 68 -4.09 10.52 -9.10
N THR A 69 -5.01 10.32 -10.03
CA THR A 69 -6.39 10.77 -9.92
C THR A 69 -7.30 9.56 -9.96
N ASN A 70 -8.18 9.44 -8.97
CA ASN A 70 -9.22 8.42 -8.92
C ASN A 70 -10.57 9.09 -9.12
N SER A 71 -11.31 8.68 -10.13
CA SER A 71 -12.66 9.18 -10.43
C SER A 71 -13.68 8.07 -10.32
N ARG A 72 -14.73 8.31 -9.56
CA ARG A 72 -15.77 7.32 -9.29
C ARG A 72 -17.02 7.60 -10.11
N TYR A 73 -17.50 6.57 -10.78
CA TYR A 73 -18.74 6.56 -11.53
C TYR A 73 -19.58 5.34 -11.13
N GLY A 74 -20.48 5.51 -10.15
CA GLY A 74 -21.26 4.40 -9.62
C GLY A 74 -20.38 3.31 -8.98
N GLN A 75 -20.43 2.11 -9.53
CA GLN A 75 -19.65 0.94 -9.08
C GLN A 75 -18.24 0.85 -9.69
N LEU A 76 -17.88 1.82 -10.51
CA LEU A 76 -16.63 1.87 -11.24
C LEU A 76 -15.77 3.02 -10.74
N THR A 77 -14.52 2.72 -10.42
CA THR A 77 -13.49 3.71 -10.09
C THR A 77 -12.37 3.60 -11.10
N PHE A 78 -12.16 4.66 -11.87
CA PHE A 78 -10.99 4.79 -12.73
C PHE A 78 -9.86 5.49 -12.00
N PHE A 79 -8.63 5.07 -12.25
CA PHE A 79 -7.46 5.79 -11.81
C PHE A 79 -6.46 5.97 -12.95
N THR A 80 -5.81 7.12 -12.96
CA THR A 80 -4.71 7.45 -13.87
C THR A 80 -3.60 8.09 -13.06
N GLY A 81 -2.37 7.80 -13.40
CA GLY A 81 -1.22 8.35 -12.72
C GLY A 81 -0.06 8.63 -13.65
N LEU A 82 0.79 9.53 -13.21
CA LEU A 82 2.00 9.94 -13.91
C LEU A 82 3.10 10.21 -12.89
N ALA A 83 4.31 9.79 -13.20
CA ALA A 83 5.50 10.05 -12.40
C ALA A 83 6.52 10.94 -13.12
N SER A 84 7.41 11.56 -12.34
CA SER A 84 8.45 12.44 -12.85
C SER A 84 9.49 11.76 -13.75
N ASP A 85 9.60 10.43 -13.66
CA ASP A 85 10.43 9.60 -14.54
C ASP A 85 9.77 9.28 -15.89
N GLY A 86 8.54 9.76 -16.12
CA GLY A 86 7.78 9.55 -17.34
C GLY A 86 6.91 8.30 -17.31
N GLU A 87 6.94 7.46 -16.25
CA GLU A 87 6.02 6.35 -16.11
C GLU A 87 4.59 6.84 -15.98
N ALA A 88 3.69 6.25 -16.74
CA ALA A 88 2.25 6.49 -16.67
C ALA A 88 1.52 5.18 -16.41
N TRP A 89 0.44 5.23 -15.64
CA TRP A 89 -0.40 4.07 -15.38
C TRP A 89 -1.86 4.42 -15.40
N VAL A 90 -2.65 3.44 -15.72
CA VAL A 90 -4.11 3.53 -15.75
C VAL A 90 -4.71 2.22 -15.24
N GLY A 91 -5.88 2.31 -14.69
CA GLY A 91 -6.60 1.14 -14.28
C GLY A 91 -8.01 1.45 -13.82
N TYR A 92 -8.69 0.41 -13.40
CA TYR A 92 -10.00 0.55 -12.81
C TYR A 92 -10.28 -0.53 -11.79
N THR A 93 -11.17 -0.21 -10.89
CA THR A 93 -11.80 -1.13 -9.95
C THR A 93 -13.29 -1.12 -10.21
N ARG A 94 -13.89 -2.26 -10.46
CA ARG A 94 -15.32 -2.42 -10.70
C ARG A 94 -15.92 -3.37 -9.69
N ARG A 95 -16.96 -2.94 -9.01
CA ARG A 95 -17.72 -3.77 -8.10
C ARG A 95 -18.87 -4.46 -8.83
N VAL A 96 -18.94 -5.78 -8.72
CA VAL A 96 -20.01 -6.61 -9.28
C VAL A 96 -20.51 -7.51 -8.14
N GLY A 97 -21.61 -7.10 -7.48
CA GLY A 97 -22.15 -7.81 -6.33
C GLY A 97 -21.11 -7.88 -5.17
N TRP A 98 -20.71 -9.08 -4.80
CA TRP A 98 -19.74 -9.34 -3.72
C TRP A 98 -18.30 -9.39 -4.21
N THR A 99 -18.10 -9.22 -5.51
CA THR A 99 -16.81 -9.34 -6.19
C THR A 99 -16.35 -7.98 -6.66
N THR A 100 -15.06 -7.74 -6.55
CA THR A 100 -14.39 -6.56 -7.08
C THR A 100 -13.36 -7.00 -8.12
N ILE A 101 -13.48 -6.47 -9.32
CA ILE A 101 -12.54 -6.71 -10.42
C ILE A 101 -11.59 -5.52 -10.47
N ASN A 102 -10.29 -5.80 -10.46
CA ASN A 102 -9.24 -4.80 -10.54
C ASN A 102 -8.40 -5.04 -11.80
N ARG A 103 -8.10 -3.97 -12.50
CA ARG A 103 -7.21 -3.99 -13.66
C ARG A 103 -6.24 -2.83 -13.59
N PHE A 104 -4.99 -3.10 -13.88
CA PHE A 104 -3.89 -2.15 -13.87
C PHE A 104 -3.02 -2.34 -15.10
N SER A 105 -2.53 -1.25 -15.67
CA SER A 105 -1.56 -1.25 -16.77
C SER A 105 -0.64 -0.04 -16.65
N SER A 106 0.65 -0.26 -16.85
CA SER A 106 1.70 0.77 -16.78
C SER A 106 2.45 0.86 -18.10
N SER A 107 2.93 2.06 -18.43
CA SER A 107 3.81 2.29 -19.59
C SER A 107 5.15 1.56 -19.48
N GLY A 108 5.55 1.15 -18.28
CA GLY A 108 6.72 0.28 -18.03
C GLY A 108 6.52 -1.18 -18.40
N GLY A 109 5.36 -1.57 -18.92
CA GLY A 109 5.04 -2.93 -19.35
C GLY A 109 4.43 -3.82 -18.26
N THR A 110 4.25 -3.31 -17.04
CA THR A 110 3.58 -4.05 -15.97
C THR A 110 2.07 -4.00 -16.16
N SER A 111 1.41 -5.14 -16.10
CA SER A 111 -0.04 -5.23 -16.10
C SER A 111 -0.51 -6.30 -15.13
N ALA A 112 -1.67 -6.08 -14.53
CA ALA A 112 -2.30 -7.02 -13.61
C ALA A 112 -3.82 -6.98 -13.76
N LYS A 113 -4.43 -8.15 -13.59
CA LYS A 113 -5.88 -8.32 -13.45
C LYS A 113 -6.13 -9.29 -12.32
N PHE A 114 -6.85 -8.87 -11.30
CA PHE A 114 -7.18 -9.72 -10.16
C PHE A 114 -8.56 -9.43 -9.65
N THR A 115 -9.14 -10.42 -9.00
CA THR A 115 -10.50 -10.38 -8.48
C THR A 115 -10.45 -10.56 -6.97
N CYS A 116 -11.15 -9.69 -6.24
CA CYS A 116 -11.29 -9.77 -4.80
C CYS A 116 -12.74 -10.08 -4.45
N SER A 117 -12.96 -10.84 -3.38
CA SER A 117 -14.27 -11.21 -2.87
C SER A 117 -14.39 -10.80 -1.41
N ARG A 118 -15.59 -10.47 -0.97
CA ARG A 118 -15.87 -10.22 0.45
C ARG A 118 -15.63 -11.45 1.33
N ILE A 119 -15.70 -12.63 0.76
CA ILE A 119 -15.57 -13.90 1.49
C ILE A 119 -14.11 -14.36 1.51
N THR A 120 -13.43 -14.32 0.37
CA THR A 120 -12.07 -14.87 0.21
C THR A 120 -10.98 -13.78 0.21
N GLY A 121 -11.35 -12.49 0.13
CA GLY A 121 -10.39 -11.39 -0.02
C GLY A 121 -9.76 -11.35 -1.41
N CYS A 122 -8.62 -10.75 -1.48
CA CYS A 122 -7.74 -10.75 -2.64
C CYS A 122 -6.67 -11.85 -2.45
#